data_86d8d6f5a2f8b80235301cefc2d48ba3
#
_entry.id   86d8d6f5a2f8b80235301cefc2d48ba3
#
_cell.length_a   1.000
_cell.length_b   1.000
_cell.length_c   1.000
_cell.angle_alpha   90.00
_cell.angle_beta   90.00
_cell.angle_gamma   90.00
#
_symmetry.space_group_name_H-M   'P 1'
#
loop_
_entity.id
_entity.type
_entity.pdbx_description
1 polymer ?
#
loop_
_entity_poly.entity_id
_entity_poly.type
_entity_poly.pdbx_seq_one_letter_code
_entity_poly.pdbx_strand_id
1 'polypeptide(L)'
;AGTTWLHAQLNRRRDADFGFLKEYHVHDALTLPAAGFSNRRRRSLLKPRTWRRQRFLDRPERYYAYFADRLKRRGILLTGDITPSYSGLSAGTLDNIRRGFEAYAIPVRPVFLMRDPIERIISSARMQRRKQGLFDSAGEVAALRELCRERPERIVLRGNYGHTLKALDAAFGLHHCFVDLYEQLFTQTCWIRLCRVLSVPYEEPQWDQKLNVSRTDTDLPEDVLADLGQWQAPALAAVRQTCPHLDLDRLWPTAVRWCPPS
;
A
#
# COMPACT_ATOMS: atom_id res chain seq x y z
N ALA A 1 3.00 2.18 -1.92
CA ALA A 1 3.57 2.34 -3.27
C ALA A 1 4.05 0.98 -3.81
N GLY A 2 4.28 0.83 -5.13
CA GLY A 2 4.86 -0.39 -5.70
C GLY A 2 4.02 -1.68 -5.65
N THR A 3 2.86 -1.67 -5.06
CA THR A 3 2.04 -2.86 -4.81
C THR A 3 1.59 -3.60 -6.08
N THR A 4 1.52 -2.93 -7.22
CA THR A 4 1.19 -3.60 -8.49
C THR A 4 2.38 -4.42 -8.99
N TRP A 5 3.58 -3.88 -8.93
CA TRP A 5 4.80 -4.60 -9.27
C TRP A 5 5.05 -5.74 -8.28
N LEU A 6 4.97 -5.47 -6.99
CA LEU A 6 5.12 -6.48 -5.95
C LEU A 6 4.16 -7.67 -6.17
N HIS A 7 2.87 -7.38 -6.41
CA HIS A 7 1.90 -8.43 -6.71
C HIS A 7 2.27 -9.22 -7.98
N ALA A 8 2.68 -8.52 -9.05
CA ALA A 8 3.06 -9.19 -10.28
C ALA A 8 4.23 -10.16 -10.07
N GLN A 9 5.26 -9.75 -9.29
CA GLN A 9 6.41 -10.62 -9.01
C GLN A 9 6.05 -11.80 -8.08
N LEU A 10 5.30 -11.55 -7.03
CA LEU A 10 4.90 -12.62 -6.10
C LEU A 10 3.89 -13.59 -6.72
N ASN A 11 2.94 -13.11 -7.52
CA ASN A 11 1.89 -13.94 -8.12
C ASN A 11 2.39 -14.82 -9.29
N ARG A 12 3.59 -14.53 -9.85
CA ARG A 12 4.21 -15.39 -10.88
C ARG A 12 4.93 -16.62 -10.30
N ARG A 13 5.20 -16.63 -9.01
CA ARG A 13 5.85 -17.72 -8.31
C ARG A 13 4.98 -18.98 -8.36
N ARG A 14 5.60 -20.14 -8.51
CA ARG A 14 4.90 -21.44 -8.50
C ARG A 14 4.43 -21.83 -7.10
N ASP A 15 5.09 -21.29 -6.07
CA ASP A 15 4.80 -21.55 -4.67
C ASP A 15 3.89 -20.49 -4.02
N ALA A 16 3.23 -19.63 -4.83
CA ALA A 16 2.32 -18.60 -4.36
C ALA A 16 0.94 -18.66 -5.06
N ASP A 17 -0.12 -18.39 -4.29
CA ASP A 17 -1.49 -18.29 -4.80
C ASP A 17 -2.25 -17.13 -4.15
N PHE A 18 -2.32 -15.98 -4.83
CA PHE A 18 -3.03 -14.78 -4.36
C PHE A 18 -4.54 -14.82 -4.65
N GLY A 19 -5.03 -15.86 -5.29
CA GLY A 19 -6.45 -16.06 -5.53
C GLY A 19 -7.02 -15.25 -6.69
N PHE A 20 -8.26 -14.78 -6.54
CA PHE A 20 -9.00 -14.20 -7.65
C PHE A 20 -8.93 -12.67 -7.72
N LEU A 21 -8.36 -11.99 -6.71
CA LEU A 21 -8.16 -10.55 -6.66
C LEU A 21 -6.77 -10.22 -6.14
N LYS A 22 -6.20 -9.12 -6.62
CA LYS A 22 -5.02 -8.49 -6.02
C LYS A 22 -5.40 -7.76 -4.72
N GLU A 23 -6.49 -6.99 -4.76
CA GLU A 23 -6.98 -6.13 -3.69
C GLU A 23 -8.39 -6.60 -3.31
N TYR A 24 -8.53 -7.20 -2.14
CA TYR A 24 -9.82 -7.72 -1.70
C TYR A 24 -10.72 -6.66 -1.07
N HIS A 25 -10.13 -5.61 -0.50
CA HIS A 25 -10.90 -4.51 0.11
C HIS A 25 -11.96 -5.02 1.09
N VAL A 26 -11.60 -5.90 2.00
CA VAL A 26 -12.52 -6.44 3.01
C VAL A 26 -12.45 -5.60 4.28
N HIS A 27 -11.29 -5.50 4.89
CA HIS A 27 -11.15 -4.85 6.19
C HIS A 27 -11.33 -3.33 6.11
N ASP A 28 -10.82 -2.68 5.07
CA ASP A 28 -11.04 -1.24 4.83
C ASP A 28 -12.52 -0.94 4.52
N ALA A 29 -13.22 -1.80 3.77
CA ALA A 29 -14.63 -1.63 3.50
C ALA A 29 -15.51 -1.80 4.75
N LEU A 30 -15.07 -2.59 5.72
CA LEU A 30 -15.79 -2.82 6.98
C LEU A 30 -15.50 -1.73 8.02
N THR A 31 -14.27 -1.18 8.05
CA THR A 31 -13.81 -0.31 9.14
C THR A 31 -13.52 1.13 8.72
N LEU A 32 -13.39 1.41 7.41
CA LEU A 32 -13.14 2.75 6.86
C LEU A 32 -14.21 3.15 5.82
N PRO A 33 -15.51 3.10 6.13
CA PRO A 33 -16.57 3.34 5.16
C PRO A 33 -16.55 4.77 4.60
N ALA A 34 -16.16 5.76 5.39
CA ALA A 34 -16.08 7.17 5.02
C ALA A 34 -14.96 7.43 4.00
N ALA A 35 -13.88 6.64 4.01
CA ALA A 35 -12.79 6.76 3.05
C ALA A 35 -13.15 6.29 1.62
N GLY A 36 -14.41 5.95 1.37
CA GLY A 36 -14.92 5.58 0.05
C GLY A 36 -14.50 4.19 -0.44
N PHE A 37 -13.90 3.37 0.43
CA PHE A 37 -13.51 2.00 0.08
C PHE A 37 -14.69 1.01 0.13
N SER A 38 -15.79 1.38 0.78
CA SER A 38 -17.01 0.59 0.85
C SER A 38 -17.81 0.70 -0.46
N ASN A 39 -17.41 0.02 -1.48
CA ASN A 39 -18.23 -0.15 -2.67
C ASN A 39 -19.36 -1.17 -2.41
N ARG A 40 -20.26 -0.84 -1.47
CA ARG A 40 -21.57 -1.50 -1.32
C ARG A 40 -22.54 -1.21 -2.48
N ARG A 41 -22.10 -0.44 -3.50
CA ARG A 41 -22.92 -0.26 -4.69
C ARG A 41 -23.06 -1.62 -5.35
N ARG A 42 -24.32 -2.07 -5.48
CA ARG A 42 -24.83 -3.18 -6.30
C ARG A 42 -24.27 -3.17 -7.74
N ARG A 43 -22.93 -3.21 -7.91
CA ARG A 43 -22.32 -3.37 -9.22
C ARG A 43 -22.34 -4.85 -9.55
N SER A 44 -23.39 -5.20 -10.28
CA SER A 44 -23.49 -6.45 -11.02
C SER A 44 -23.20 -7.71 -10.20
N LEU A 45 -24.23 -8.20 -9.52
CA LEU A 45 -24.30 -9.57 -8.97
C LEU A 45 -24.01 -10.65 -10.03
N LEU A 46 -23.94 -10.28 -11.30
CA LEU A 46 -23.58 -11.13 -12.44
C LEU A 46 -22.08 -11.43 -12.55
N LYS A 47 -21.20 -10.77 -11.76
CA LYS A 47 -19.76 -11.07 -11.79
C LYS A 47 -19.37 -11.99 -10.63
N PRO A 48 -18.95 -13.23 -10.86
CA PRO A 48 -18.60 -14.20 -9.80
C PRO A 48 -17.59 -13.68 -8.77
N ARG A 49 -16.62 -12.85 -9.22
CA ARG A 49 -15.61 -12.22 -8.34
C ARG A 49 -16.25 -11.25 -7.34
N THR A 50 -17.22 -10.44 -7.78
CA THR A 50 -17.94 -9.49 -6.92
C THR A 50 -18.77 -10.22 -5.87
N TRP A 51 -19.45 -11.28 -6.27
CA TRP A 51 -20.25 -12.09 -5.37
C TRP A 51 -19.39 -12.81 -4.30
N ARG A 52 -18.24 -13.40 -4.72
CA ARG A 52 -17.30 -14.01 -3.77
C ARG A 52 -16.77 -12.99 -2.75
N ARG A 53 -16.38 -11.79 -3.21
CA ARG A 53 -15.94 -10.71 -2.31
C ARG A 53 -17.07 -10.29 -1.35
N GLN A 54 -18.32 -10.18 -1.82
CA GLN A 54 -19.44 -9.83 -0.97
C GLN A 54 -19.63 -10.83 0.18
N ARG A 55 -19.41 -12.12 -0.06
CA ARG A 55 -19.47 -13.15 1.00
C ARG A 55 -18.40 -12.95 2.08
N PHE A 56 -17.27 -12.31 1.78
CA PHE A 56 -16.26 -11.95 2.80
C PHE A 56 -16.70 -10.73 3.61
N LEU A 57 -17.45 -9.81 3.01
CA LEU A 57 -18.00 -8.67 3.74
C LEU A 57 -19.16 -9.08 4.66
N ASP A 58 -19.99 -10.02 4.21
CA ASP A 58 -21.11 -10.52 4.99
C ASP A 58 -20.67 -11.46 6.13
N ARG A 59 -19.58 -12.18 5.92
CA ARG A 59 -19.00 -13.16 6.86
C ARG A 59 -17.47 -13.12 6.80
N PRO A 60 -16.83 -12.25 7.60
CA PRO A 60 -15.37 -12.06 7.55
C PRO A 60 -14.54 -13.32 7.82
N GLU A 61 -15.07 -14.29 8.59
CA GLU A 61 -14.42 -15.58 8.82
C GLU A 61 -14.15 -16.35 7.53
N ARG A 62 -14.95 -16.16 6.48
CA ARG A 62 -14.76 -16.77 5.16
C ARG A 62 -13.54 -16.22 4.41
N TYR A 63 -13.14 -14.99 4.73
CA TYR A 63 -11.91 -14.41 4.19
C TYR A 63 -10.69 -15.19 4.70
N TYR A 64 -10.63 -15.45 5.99
CA TYR A 64 -9.53 -16.21 6.59
C TYR A 64 -9.49 -17.66 6.10
N ALA A 65 -10.63 -18.35 6.12
CA ALA A 65 -10.76 -19.71 5.59
C ALA A 65 -10.32 -19.81 4.11
N TYR A 66 -10.66 -18.81 3.30
CA TYR A 66 -10.29 -18.77 1.89
C TYR A 66 -8.77 -18.78 1.67
N PHE A 67 -8.01 -18.00 2.44
CA PHE A 67 -6.56 -17.98 2.33
C PHE A 67 -5.93 -19.22 2.97
N ALA A 68 -6.50 -19.71 4.08
CA ALA A 68 -6.07 -20.97 4.69
C ALA A 68 -6.17 -22.15 3.71
N ASP A 69 -7.28 -22.24 2.97
CA ASP A 69 -7.47 -23.31 1.97
C ASP A 69 -6.49 -23.22 0.79
N ARG A 70 -5.93 -22.03 0.50
CA ARG A 70 -4.87 -21.92 -0.51
C ARG A 70 -3.56 -22.51 -0.02
N LEU A 71 -3.18 -22.20 1.21
CA LEU A 71 -1.94 -22.74 1.81
C LEU A 71 -1.98 -24.26 2.03
N LYS A 72 -3.16 -24.88 2.07
CA LYS A 72 -3.30 -26.36 2.12
C LYS A 72 -2.96 -27.04 0.79
N ARG A 73 -2.90 -26.29 -0.31
CA ARG A 73 -2.56 -26.86 -1.63
C ARG A 73 -1.09 -27.25 -1.67
N ARG A 74 -0.80 -28.40 -2.25
CA ARG A 74 0.56 -28.91 -2.36
C ARG A 74 1.48 -27.90 -3.06
N GLY A 75 2.57 -27.55 -2.40
CA GLY A 75 3.62 -26.67 -2.93
C GLY A 75 3.32 -25.17 -2.78
N ILE A 76 2.18 -24.77 -2.23
CA ILE A 76 1.90 -23.34 -1.96
C ILE A 76 2.44 -22.96 -0.58
N LEU A 77 3.37 -22.02 -0.56
CA LEU A 77 4.01 -21.47 0.63
C LEU A 77 3.50 -20.06 0.98
N LEU A 78 2.99 -19.34 -0.03
CA LEU A 78 2.60 -17.93 0.11
C LEU A 78 1.21 -17.68 -0.45
N THR A 79 0.42 -16.96 0.30
CA THR A 79 -0.84 -16.33 -0.14
C THR A 79 -0.95 -14.94 0.45
N GLY A 80 -1.86 -14.09 -0.05
CA GLY A 80 -2.01 -12.77 0.54
C GLY A 80 -3.01 -11.85 -0.15
N ASP A 81 -3.25 -10.74 0.51
CA ASP A 81 -4.06 -9.61 0.04
C ASP A 81 -3.17 -8.37 -0.03
N ILE A 82 -3.04 -7.78 -1.23
CA ILE A 82 -2.21 -6.60 -1.45
C ILE A 82 -3.12 -5.39 -1.67
N THR A 83 -3.82 -4.99 -0.62
CA THR A 83 -4.74 -3.84 -0.60
C THR A 83 -4.06 -2.60 -0.01
N PRO A 84 -3.70 -1.58 -0.83
CA PRO A 84 -2.94 -0.41 -0.34
C PRO A 84 -3.65 0.43 0.72
N SER A 85 -4.98 0.40 0.77
CA SER A 85 -5.78 1.13 1.76
C SER A 85 -5.72 0.53 3.17
N TYR A 86 -5.18 -0.68 3.30
CA TYR A 86 -4.95 -1.27 4.63
C TYR A 86 -3.91 -0.50 5.46
N SER A 87 -3.12 0.38 4.84
CA SER A 87 -2.29 1.34 5.56
C SER A 87 -3.07 2.29 6.49
N GLY A 88 -4.36 2.50 6.25
CA GLY A 88 -5.23 3.31 7.11
C GLY A 88 -5.94 2.53 8.23
N LEU A 89 -5.74 1.22 8.33
CA LEU A 89 -6.39 0.41 9.36
C LEU A 89 -5.87 0.74 10.76
N SER A 90 -6.75 0.66 11.76
CA SER A 90 -6.35 0.82 13.16
C SER A 90 -5.57 -0.41 13.67
N ALA A 91 -4.81 -0.23 14.74
CA ALA A 91 -4.11 -1.34 15.42
C ALA A 91 -5.08 -2.46 15.81
N GLY A 92 -6.28 -2.14 16.32
CA GLY A 92 -7.29 -3.13 16.67
C GLY A 92 -7.79 -3.92 15.47
N THR A 93 -7.97 -3.27 14.29
CA THR A 93 -8.36 -3.98 13.07
C THR A 93 -7.23 -4.89 12.58
N LEU A 94 -5.97 -4.44 12.65
CA LEU A 94 -4.80 -5.24 12.29
C LEU A 94 -4.62 -6.43 13.23
N ASP A 95 -4.84 -6.26 14.53
CA ASP A 95 -4.81 -7.35 15.51
C ASP A 95 -5.93 -8.37 15.24
N ASN A 96 -7.12 -7.93 14.88
CA ASN A 96 -8.20 -8.82 14.47
C ASN A 96 -7.85 -9.64 13.22
N ILE A 97 -7.12 -9.04 12.25
CA ILE A 97 -6.60 -9.77 11.09
C ILE A 97 -5.59 -10.84 11.55
N ARG A 98 -4.66 -10.48 12.44
CA ARG A 98 -3.68 -11.41 13.00
C ARG A 98 -4.37 -12.60 13.66
N ARG A 99 -5.29 -12.34 14.58
CA ARG A 99 -6.05 -13.39 15.31
C ARG A 99 -6.90 -14.25 14.39
N GLY A 100 -7.50 -13.64 13.35
CA GLY A 100 -8.30 -14.36 12.38
C GLY A 100 -7.51 -15.42 11.60
N PHE A 101 -6.22 -15.15 11.32
CA PHE A 101 -5.32 -16.14 10.70
C PHE A 101 -4.68 -17.08 11.73
N GLU A 102 -4.41 -16.60 12.94
CA GLU A 102 -3.89 -17.42 14.04
C GLU A 102 -4.79 -18.62 14.35
N ALA A 103 -6.12 -18.45 14.22
CA ALA A 103 -7.09 -19.55 14.35
C ALA A 103 -6.88 -20.70 13.33
N TYR A 104 -6.12 -20.45 12.27
CA TYR A 104 -5.70 -21.44 11.26
C TYR A 104 -4.21 -21.80 11.38
N ALA A 105 -3.52 -21.39 12.44
CA ALA A 105 -2.07 -21.52 12.61
C ALA A 105 -1.25 -20.89 11.47
N ILE A 106 -1.75 -19.80 10.87
CA ILE A 106 -1.09 -19.08 9.78
C ILE A 106 -0.48 -17.79 10.30
N PRO A 107 0.86 -17.64 10.23
CA PRO A 107 1.52 -16.40 10.60
C PRO A 107 1.26 -15.31 9.55
N VAL A 108 0.79 -14.14 10.02
CA VAL A 108 0.66 -12.96 9.16
C VAL A 108 2.01 -12.23 9.07
N ARG A 109 2.42 -11.87 7.87
CA ARG A 109 3.64 -11.11 7.57
C ARG A 109 3.27 -9.79 6.89
N PRO A 110 3.10 -8.69 7.63
CA PRO A 110 2.75 -7.41 7.04
C PRO A 110 3.90 -6.86 6.19
N VAL A 111 3.54 -6.29 5.02
CA VAL A 111 4.46 -5.60 4.13
C VAL A 111 3.99 -4.16 3.95
N PHE A 112 4.80 -3.21 4.38
CA PHE A 112 4.52 -1.79 4.24
C PHE A 112 5.63 -1.10 3.43
N LEU A 113 5.27 -0.66 2.23
CA LEU A 113 6.18 0.05 1.32
C LEU A 113 5.79 1.53 1.29
N MET A 114 6.65 2.36 1.86
CA MET A 114 6.54 3.81 1.84
C MET A 114 7.20 4.36 0.57
N ARG A 115 6.76 5.49 0.11
CA ARG A 115 7.35 6.28 -0.98
C ARG A 115 7.52 7.70 -0.49
N ASP A 116 8.43 8.47 -1.10
CA ASP A 116 8.48 9.92 -0.89
C ASP A 116 7.04 10.46 -0.82
N PRO A 117 6.61 11.04 0.31
CA PRO A 117 5.21 11.36 0.55
C PRO A 117 4.66 12.43 -0.40
N ILE A 118 5.52 13.36 -0.89
CA ILE A 118 5.16 14.36 -1.90
C ILE A 118 4.99 13.67 -3.25
N GLU A 119 5.97 12.88 -3.67
CA GLU A 119 5.92 12.11 -4.92
C GLU A 119 4.74 11.13 -4.97
N ARG A 120 4.32 10.60 -3.83
CA ARG A 120 3.16 9.74 -3.73
C ARG A 120 1.87 10.49 -4.08
N ILE A 121 1.70 11.73 -3.59
CA ILE A 121 0.51 12.55 -3.90
C ILE A 121 0.50 12.93 -5.38
N ILE A 122 1.62 13.41 -5.91
CA ILE A 122 1.79 13.76 -7.31
C ILE A 122 1.43 12.56 -8.21
N SER A 123 1.99 11.39 -7.91
CA SER A 123 1.71 10.16 -8.65
C SER A 123 0.24 9.75 -8.58
N SER A 124 -0.42 9.97 -7.43
CA SER A 124 -1.85 9.68 -7.26
C SER A 124 -2.73 10.61 -8.10
N ALA A 125 -2.42 11.92 -8.11
CA ALA A 125 -3.10 12.90 -8.94
C ALA A 125 -2.96 12.57 -10.42
N ARG A 126 -1.75 12.32 -10.89
CA ARG A 126 -1.45 11.91 -12.27
C ARG A 126 -2.20 10.63 -12.67
N MET A 127 -2.25 9.64 -11.80
CA MET A 127 -2.98 8.39 -12.05
C MET A 127 -4.48 8.65 -12.19
N GLN A 128 -5.06 9.51 -11.35
CA GLN A 128 -6.48 9.83 -11.40
C GLN A 128 -6.84 10.58 -12.68
N ARG A 129 -6.03 11.57 -13.08
CA ARG A 129 -6.19 12.33 -14.30
C ARG A 129 -6.08 11.45 -15.56
N ARG A 130 -5.08 10.56 -15.62
CA ARG A 130 -4.95 9.59 -16.73
C ARG A 130 -6.19 8.71 -16.90
N LYS A 131 -6.84 8.29 -15.81
CA LYS A 131 -8.09 7.52 -15.88
C LYS A 131 -9.25 8.32 -16.47
N GLN A 132 -9.16 9.64 -16.45
CA GLN A 132 -10.13 10.57 -17.04
C GLN A 132 -9.73 11.03 -18.46
N GLY A 133 -8.57 10.58 -18.97
CA GLY A 133 -8.04 11.01 -20.26
C GLY A 133 -7.41 12.41 -20.24
N LEU A 134 -7.05 12.95 -19.07
CA LEU A 134 -6.50 14.29 -18.88
C LEU A 134 -4.98 14.22 -18.72
N PHE A 135 -4.23 14.95 -19.55
CA PHE A 135 -2.77 14.86 -19.64
C PHE A 135 -2.07 16.23 -19.58
N ASP A 136 -2.82 17.32 -19.52
CA ASP A 136 -2.27 18.68 -19.52
C ASP A 136 -1.62 19.04 -18.17
N SER A 137 -0.54 19.84 -18.20
CA SER A 137 0.21 20.25 -17.01
C SER A 137 -0.52 21.28 -16.18
N ALA A 138 -1.26 22.21 -16.78
CA ALA A 138 -2.01 23.23 -16.05
C ALA A 138 -3.09 22.59 -15.17
N GLY A 139 -3.81 21.61 -15.70
CA GLY A 139 -4.79 20.87 -14.93
C GLY A 139 -4.14 19.95 -13.87
N GLU A 140 -2.89 19.49 -14.05
CA GLU A 140 -2.16 18.79 -13.00
C GLU A 140 -1.90 19.70 -11.81
N VAL A 141 -1.41 20.91 -12.06
CA VAL A 141 -1.17 21.93 -11.02
C VAL A 141 -2.46 22.28 -10.29
N ALA A 142 -3.56 22.52 -11.04
CA ALA A 142 -4.86 22.81 -10.44
C ALA A 142 -5.36 21.66 -9.54
N ALA A 143 -5.21 20.42 -9.98
CA ALA A 143 -5.60 19.24 -9.20
C ALA A 143 -4.75 19.09 -7.92
N LEU A 144 -3.45 19.39 -7.98
CA LEU A 144 -2.58 19.36 -6.79
C LEU A 144 -2.95 20.45 -5.78
N ARG A 145 -3.22 21.67 -6.24
CA ARG A 145 -3.72 22.76 -5.36
C ARG A 145 -5.04 22.39 -4.69
N GLU A 146 -5.96 21.77 -5.44
CA GLU A 146 -7.21 21.28 -4.88
C GLU A 146 -6.97 20.19 -3.81
N LEU A 147 -6.07 19.24 -4.08
CA LEU A 147 -5.70 18.20 -3.10
C LEU A 147 -5.09 18.79 -1.81
N CYS A 148 -4.25 19.83 -1.91
CA CYS A 148 -3.69 20.53 -0.75
C CYS A 148 -4.78 21.21 0.08
N ARG A 149 -5.80 21.81 -0.57
CA ARG A 149 -6.92 22.49 0.09
C ARG A 149 -7.90 21.50 0.72
N GLU A 150 -8.35 20.51 -0.03
CA GLU A 150 -9.42 19.59 0.35
C GLU A 150 -8.93 18.47 1.28
N ARG A 151 -7.69 18.01 1.12
CA ARG A 151 -7.07 16.90 1.86
C ARG A 151 -8.00 15.70 1.98
N PRO A 152 -8.44 15.08 0.87
CA PRO A 152 -9.43 14.02 0.92
C PRO A 152 -8.99 12.87 1.83
N GLU A 153 -9.87 12.40 2.70
CA GLU A 153 -9.58 11.38 3.72
C GLU A 153 -8.83 10.16 3.16
N ARG A 154 -9.23 9.68 1.98
CA ARG A 154 -8.57 8.56 1.29
C ARG A 154 -7.09 8.81 0.96
N ILE A 155 -6.71 10.07 0.73
CA ILE A 155 -5.32 10.48 0.45
C ILE A 155 -4.55 10.62 1.76
N VAL A 156 -5.18 11.24 2.77
CA VAL A 156 -4.63 11.40 4.12
C VAL A 156 -4.31 10.04 4.73
N LEU A 157 -5.25 9.12 4.78
CA LEU A 157 -5.08 7.78 5.36
C LEU A 157 -3.90 7.02 4.75
N ARG A 158 -3.76 7.07 3.43
CA ARG A 158 -2.64 6.39 2.73
C ARG A 158 -1.29 7.07 2.90
N GLY A 159 -1.26 8.32 3.32
CA GLY A 159 -0.05 9.12 3.54
C GLY A 159 0.34 9.27 4.99
N ASN A 160 -0.50 8.87 5.91
CA ASN A 160 -0.22 8.95 7.34
C ASN A 160 0.69 7.79 7.77
N TYR A 161 1.97 7.89 7.41
CA TYR A 161 2.95 6.84 7.70
C TYR A 161 3.13 6.62 9.21
N GLY A 162 3.07 7.70 10.00
CA GLY A 162 3.15 7.61 11.46
C GLY A 162 2.03 6.77 12.06
N HIS A 163 0.78 6.95 11.58
CA HIS A 163 -0.35 6.11 11.98
C HIS A 163 -0.10 4.64 11.61
N THR A 164 0.30 4.39 10.36
CA THR A 164 0.51 3.03 9.87
C THR A 164 1.61 2.31 10.66
N LEU A 165 2.75 2.97 10.89
CA LEU A 165 3.88 2.40 11.64
C LEU A 165 3.48 2.09 13.08
N LYS A 166 2.82 3.01 13.77
CA LYS A 166 2.31 2.78 15.14
C LYS A 166 1.29 1.63 15.20
N ALA A 167 0.39 1.57 14.22
CA ALA A 167 -0.62 0.51 14.16
C ALA A 167 -0.01 -0.87 13.89
N LEU A 168 1.00 -0.94 13.01
CA LEU A 168 1.75 -2.17 12.73
C LEU A 168 2.57 -2.61 13.96
N ASP A 169 3.22 -1.68 14.63
CA ASP A 169 3.99 -1.98 15.84
C ASP A 169 3.10 -2.55 16.93
N ALA A 170 1.98 -1.89 17.22
CA ALA A 170 1.04 -2.32 18.24
C ALA A 170 0.38 -3.68 17.95
N ALA A 171 0.13 -4.02 16.68
CA ALA A 171 -0.56 -5.25 16.31
C ALA A 171 0.38 -6.45 16.09
N PHE A 172 1.60 -6.21 15.60
CA PHE A 172 2.53 -7.26 15.18
C PHE A 172 3.93 -7.13 15.79
N GLY A 173 4.34 -5.92 16.24
CA GLY A 173 5.73 -5.55 16.43
C GLY A 173 6.43 -5.30 15.09
N LEU A 174 7.09 -4.14 14.92
CA LEU A 174 7.72 -3.79 13.65
C LEU A 174 8.77 -4.78 13.16
N HIS A 175 9.44 -5.49 14.07
CA HIS A 175 10.44 -6.51 13.73
C HIS A 175 9.85 -7.74 13.01
N HIS A 176 8.53 -7.96 13.12
CA HIS A 176 7.82 -8.99 12.37
C HIS A 176 7.24 -8.48 11.03
N CYS A 177 7.38 -7.19 10.75
CA CYS A 177 6.89 -6.55 9.54
C CYS A 177 8.02 -6.31 8.55
N PHE A 178 7.73 -6.38 7.27
CA PHE A 178 8.60 -5.81 6.24
C PHE A 178 8.23 -4.35 6.04
N VAL A 179 9.04 -3.45 6.58
CA VAL A 179 8.91 -2.01 6.39
C VAL A 179 10.09 -1.51 5.58
N ASP A 180 9.81 -0.89 4.44
CA ASP A 180 10.84 -0.37 3.56
C ASP A 180 10.34 0.75 2.63
N LEU A 181 11.26 1.32 1.86
CA LEU A 181 10.98 2.34 0.87
C LEU A 181 10.71 1.73 -0.51
N TYR A 182 9.74 2.28 -1.21
CA TYR A 182 9.42 1.91 -2.58
C TYR A 182 10.65 2.01 -3.51
N GLU A 183 11.49 3.01 -3.27
CA GLU A 183 12.69 3.30 -4.03
C GLU A 183 13.73 2.17 -3.91
N GLN A 184 13.73 1.42 -2.80
CA GLN A 184 14.61 0.27 -2.59
C GLN A 184 14.03 -1.05 -3.10
N LEU A 185 12.72 -1.12 -3.34
CA LEU A 185 12.03 -2.35 -3.74
C LEU A 185 12.65 -3.05 -4.96
N PHE A 186 13.26 -2.26 -5.85
CA PHE A 186 13.86 -2.73 -7.11
C PHE A 186 15.35 -3.09 -6.98
N THR A 187 15.80 -3.39 -5.78
CA THR A 187 17.17 -3.86 -5.52
C THR A 187 17.18 -5.31 -5.04
N GLN A 188 18.21 -6.05 -5.43
CA GLN A 188 18.38 -7.44 -5.02
C GLN A 188 18.40 -7.58 -3.49
N THR A 189 19.10 -6.69 -2.79
CA THR A 189 19.20 -6.71 -1.33
C THR A 189 17.84 -6.58 -0.65
N CYS A 190 17.02 -5.64 -1.11
CA CYS A 190 15.65 -5.45 -0.60
C CYS A 190 14.79 -6.68 -0.90
N TRP A 191 14.88 -7.25 -2.10
CA TRP A 191 14.11 -8.41 -2.51
C TRP A 191 14.48 -9.67 -1.72
N ILE A 192 15.78 -9.92 -1.47
CA ILE A 192 16.26 -11.02 -0.59
C ILE A 192 15.67 -10.86 0.82
N ARG A 193 15.71 -9.64 1.38
CA ARG A 193 15.14 -9.35 2.69
C ARG A 193 13.65 -9.58 2.73
N LEU A 194 12.90 -9.18 1.69
CA LEU A 194 11.48 -9.43 1.55
C LEU A 194 11.18 -10.94 1.52
N CYS A 195 11.86 -11.71 0.69
CA CYS A 195 11.68 -13.16 0.62
C CYS A 195 11.93 -13.83 1.98
N ARG A 196 12.94 -13.36 2.73
CA ARG A 196 13.23 -13.87 4.08
C ARG A 196 12.08 -13.59 5.05
N VAL A 197 11.57 -12.35 5.08
CA VAL A 197 10.43 -11.98 5.94
C VAL A 197 9.17 -12.78 5.57
N LEU A 198 8.92 -12.97 4.27
CA LEU A 198 7.80 -13.78 3.79
C LEU A 198 7.99 -15.29 3.97
N SER A 199 9.18 -15.73 4.42
CA SER A 199 9.54 -17.14 4.61
C SER A 199 9.40 -17.97 3.31
N VAL A 200 9.80 -17.39 2.19
CA VAL A 200 9.82 -18.05 0.87
C VAL A 200 11.24 -18.10 0.32
N PRO A 201 11.60 -19.12 -0.50
CA PRO A 201 12.86 -19.16 -1.21
C PRO A 201 13.08 -17.90 -2.06
N TYR A 202 14.34 -17.49 -2.23
CA TYR A 202 14.65 -16.44 -3.20
C TYR A 202 14.32 -16.93 -4.60
N GLU A 203 13.60 -16.11 -5.33
CA GLU A 203 13.35 -16.25 -6.77
C GLU A 203 13.54 -14.86 -7.38
N GLU A 204 14.36 -14.78 -8.41
CA GLU A 204 14.68 -13.50 -9.04
C GLU A 204 13.45 -12.88 -9.72
N PRO A 205 13.12 -11.62 -9.38
CA PRO A 205 11.98 -10.96 -10.01
C PRO A 205 12.35 -10.46 -11.42
N GLN A 206 11.35 -10.10 -12.19
CA GLN A 206 11.55 -9.45 -13.48
C GLN A 206 11.84 -7.97 -13.27
N TRP A 207 13.13 -7.61 -13.14
CA TRP A 207 13.54 -6.24 -12.86
C TRP A 207 13.11 -5.25 -13.94
N ASP A 208 13.08 -5.66 -15.21
CA ASP A 208 12.75 -4.81 -16.36
C ASP A 208 11.24 -4.54 -16.50
N GLN A 209 10.39 -5.19 -15.71
CA GLN A 209 8.96 -5.02 -15.78
C GLN A 209 8.53 -3.66 -15.22
N LYS A 210 8.35 -2.68 -16.11
CA LYS A 210 7.87 -1.34 -15.75
C LYS A 210 6.33 -1.34 -15.65
N LEU A 211 5.80 -1.20 -14.44
CA LEU A 211 4.36 -1.09 -14.20
C LEU A 211 4.04 0.27 -13.59
N ASN A 212 3.12 0.99 -14.22
CA ASN A 212 2.62 2.29 -13.75
C ASN A 212 3.71 3.36 -13.54
N VAL A 213 4.68 3.45 -14.43
CA VAL A 213 5.70 4.51 -14.40
C VAL A 213 5.02 5.87 -14.56
N SER A 214 5.16 6.73 -13.57
CA SER A 214 4.76 8.14 -13.69
C SER A 214 5.86 8.90 -14.45
N ARG A 215 5.46 9.74 -15.43
CA ARG A 215 6.41 10.68 -16.02
C ARG A 215 6.86 11.66 -14.93
N THR A 216 8.16 11.96 -14.89
CA THR A 216 8.76 12.87 -13.91
C THR A 216 8.93 14.31 -14.44
N ASP A 217 8.55 14.56 -15.69
CA ASP A 217 8.98 15.73 -16.46
C ASP A 217 8.09 16.97 -16.35
N THR A 218 7.36 17.14 -15.25
CA THR A 218 6.59 18.37 -15.06
C THR A 218 7.29 19.21 -13.98
N ASP A 219 7.82 20.37 -14.37
CA ASP A 219 8.22 21.40 -13.42
C ASP A 219 6.97 21.91 -12.71
N LEU A 220 6.80 21.48 -11.47
CA LEU A 220 5.71 21.95 -10.64
C LEU A 220 6.09 23.28 -10.00
N PRO A 221 5.14 24.24 -9.89
CA PRO A 221 5.39 25.51 -9.21
C PRO A 221 5.86 25.30 -7.77
N GLU A 222 6.80 26.14 -7.32
CA GLU A 222 7.39 26.05 -5.98
C GLU A 222 6.36 26.20 -4.86
N ASP A 223 5.34 27.06 -5.06
CA ASP A 223 4.23 27.23 -4.12
C ASP A 223 3.46 25.91 -3.89
N VAL A 224 3.22 25.13 -4.95
CA VAL A 224 2.55 23.83 -4.85
C VAL A 224 3.43 22.82 -4.11
N LEU A 225 4.73 22.81 -4.39
CA LEU A 225 5.67 21.92 -3.71
C LEU A 225 5.82 22.28 -2.22
N ALA A 226 5.82 23.57 -1.89
CA ALA A 226 5.84 24.05 -0.51
C ALA A 226 4.58 23.65 0.27
N ASP A 227 3.38 23.81 -0.34
CA ASP A 227 2.10 23.39 0.26
C ASP A 227 2.07 21.87 0.50
N LEU A 228 2.54 21.08 -0.47
CA LEU A 228 2.67 19.63 -0.33
C LEU A 228 3.68 19.28 0.77
N GLY A 229 4.80 19.99 0.85
CA GLY A 229 5.83 19.83 1.87
C GLY A 229 5.28 20.08 3.26
N GLN A 230 4.59 21.20 3.46
CA GLN A 230 3.95 21.53 4.74
C GLN A 230 2.92 20.46 5.13
N TRP A 231 2.12 19.98 4.19
CA TRP A 231 1.16 18.90 4.45
C TRP A 231 1.85 17.59 4.83
N GLN A 232 2.97 17.25 4.21
CA GLN A 232 3.62 15.93 4.37
C GLN A 232 4.76 15.94 5.41
N ALA A 233 5.11 17.06 6.00
CA ALA A 233 6.15 17.16 7.02
C ALA A 233 5.93 16.17 8.20
N PRO A 234 4.70 15.98 8.74
CA PRO A 234 4.49 15.01 9.79
C PRO A 234 4.77 13.54 9.36
N ALA A 235 4.55 13.22 8.08
CA ALA A 235 4.85 11.87 7.57
C ALA A 235 6.35 11.63 7.48
N LEU A 236 7.13 12.62 6.99
CA LEU A 236 8.59 12.55 6.94
C LEU A 236 9.19 12.42 8.35
N ALA A 237 8.75 13.29 9.28
CA ALA A 237 9.21 13.28 10.67
C ALA A 237 8.95 11.93 11.35
N ALA A 238 7.74 11.36 11.18
CA ALA A 238 7.39 10.08 11.75
C ALA A 238 8.28 8.94 11.23
N VAL A 239 8.61 8.94 9.93
CA VAL A 239 9.51 7.91 9.36
C VAL A 239 10.94 8.09 9.85
N ARG A 240 11.47 9.32 9.91
CA ARG A 240 12.79 9.59 10.48
C ARG A 240 12.91 9.08 11.92
N GLN A 241 11.89 9.31 12.72
CA GLN A 241 11.87 8.89 14.12
C GLN A 241 11.77 7.35 14.27
N THR A 242 10.91 6.71 13.49
CA THR A 242 10.58 5.29 13.66
C THR A 242 11.56 4.37 12.92
N CYS A 243 12.11 4.84 11.80
CA CYS A 243 12.97 4.06 10.91
C CYS A 243 14.29 4.81 10.63
N PRO A 244 15.11 5.13 11.67
CA PRO A 244 16.32 5.97 11.50
C PRO A 244 17.40 5.31 10.64
N HIS A 245 17.29 4.01 10.38
CA HIS A 245 18.18 3.25 9.50
C HIS A 245 17.91 3.46 8.01
N LEU A 246 16.80 4.12 7.64
CA LEU A 246 16.47 4.40 6.25
C LEU A 246 17.11 5.72 5.81
N ASP A 247 17.88 5.70 4.71
CA ASP A 247 18.53 6.86 4.11
C ASP A 247 17.52 7.71 3.33
N LEU A 248 16.71 8.49 4.09
CA LEU A 248 15.65 9.33 3.49
C LEU A 248 16.23 10.50 2.70
N ASP A 249 17.38 11.03 3.11
CA ASP A 249 18.00 12.17 2.44
C ASP A 249 18.40 11.82 0.99
N ARG A 250 18.86 10.61 0.77
CA ARG A 250 19.17 10.11 -0.57
C ARG A 250 17.93 9.63 -1.33
N LEU A 251 16.97 8.99 -0.65
CA LEU A 251 15.88 8.26 -1.32
C LEU A 251 14.59 9.08 -1.46
N TRP A 252 14.41 10.12 -0.64
CA TRP A 252 13.27 11.02 -0.67
C TRP A 252 13.65 12.49 -0.85
N PRO A 253 14.44 12.83 -1.89
CA PRO A 253 14.98 14.19 -2.07
C PRO A 253 13.90 15.25 -2.17
N THR A 254 12.72 14.93 -2.72
CA THR A 254 11.62 15.89 -2.82
C THR A 254 11.05 16.21 -1.44
N ALA A 255 10.77 15.21 -0.61
CA ALA A 255 10.27 15.46 0.75
C ALA A 255 11.33 16.15 1.63
N VAL A 256 12.59 15.77 1.54
CA VAL A 256 13.68 16.40 2.30
C VAL A 256 13.84 17.87 1.94
N ARG A 257 13.72 18.21 0.65
CA ARG A 257 13.84 19.60 0.19
C ARG A 257 12.65 20.48 0.61
N TRP A 258 11.43 19.97 0.55
CA TRP A 258 10.21 20.79 0.66
C TRP A 258 9.47 20.63 1.98
N CYS A 259 9.70 19.58 2.77
CA CYS A 259 9.13 19.49 4.10
C CYS A 259 9.94 20.39 5.06
N PRO A 260 9.30 21.32 5.75
CA PRO A 260 9.99 22.11 6.75
C PRO A 260 10.56 21.21 7.85
N PRO A 261 11.69 21.61 8.47
CA PRO A 261 12.21 20.90 9.63
C PRO A 261 11.17 20.87 10.75
N SER A 262 11.06 19.74 11.44
CA SER A 262 10.18 19.52 12.59
C SER A 262 10.75 20.10 13.87
#